data_32fcb00a33a7f610d3ca7edced8c230a
#
_entry.id   32fcb00a33a7f610d3ca7edced8c230a
#
_cell.length_a   1.000
_cell.length_b   1.000
_cell.length_c   1.000
_cell.angle_alpha   90.00
_cell.angle_beta   90.00
_cell.angle_gamma   90.00
#
_symmetry.space_group_name_H-M   'P 1'
#
loop_
_entity.id
_entity.type
_entity.pdbx_description
1 polymer ?
#
loop_
_entity_poly.entity_id
_entity_poly.type
_entity_poly.pdbx_seq_one_letter_code
_entity_poly.pdbx_strand_id
1 'polypeptide(L)'
;LDGFANTVYRVLNDPRGWPRAGATFVKGDGDACNFTVVLSEAKYMPTFDSGCSTEYSCRVDGNVIINLDRWNNGIGNWMKAGGDLARYRTMVINHEVGHALGHNDNENTCAGAEQSAPLMQEQSMHLDGCKVNEWPLDIELWKN
;
A
#
# COMPACT_ATOMS: atom_id res chain seq x y z
N LEU A 1 11.69 8.66 -11.34
CA LEU A 1 11.67 7.20 -11.11
C LEU A 1 12.64 6.74 -10.04
N ASP A 2 13.86 7.29 -10.02
CA ASP A 2 14.82 6.95 -8.97
C ASP A 2 14.28 7.31 -7.59
N GLY A 3 13.61 8.45 -7.47
CA GLY A 3 12.96 8.85 -6.23
C GLY A 3 11.87 7.89 -5.80
N PHE A 4 11.09 7.37 -6.74
CA PHE A 4 10.06 6.37 -6.46
C PHE A 4 10.68 5.08 -5.93
N ALA A 5 11.65 4.52 -6.66
CA ALA A 5 12.29 3.26 -6.27
C ALA A 5 12.97 3.37 -4.89
N ASN A 6 13.66 4.47 -4.64
CA ASN A 6 14.31 4.70 -3.36
C ASN A 6 13.31 4.83 -2.22
N THR A 7 12.18 5.50 -2.46
CA THR A 7 11.12 5.63 -1.47
C THR A 7 10.51 4.27 -1.14
N VAL A 8 10.23 3.45 -2.15
CA VAL A 8 9.68 2.11 -1.97
C VAL A 8 10.61 1.26 -1.13
N TYR A 9 11.89 1.23 -1.48
CA TYR A 9 12.89 0.44 -0.76
C TYR A 9 13.00 0.88 0.71
N ARG A 10 13.05 2.19 0.95
CA ARG A 10 13.14 2.75 2.30
C ARG A 10 11.90 2.42 3.13
N VAL A 11 10.71 2.58 2.55
CA VAL A 11 9.44 2.30 3.25
C VAL A 11 9.34 0.82 3.63
N LEU A 12 9.65 -0.08 2.69
CA LEU A 12 9.52 -1.50 2.93
C LEU A 12 10.47 -2.02 4.01
N ASN A 13 11.63 -1.39 4.18
CA ASN A 13 12.60 -1.78 5.19
C ASN A 13 12.57 -0.94 6.46
N ASP A 14 11.59 -0.05 6.59
CA ASP A 14 11.41 0.76 7.80
C ASP A 14 11.01 -0.16 8.96
N PRO A 15 11.65 0.00 10.14
CA PRO A 15 11.33 -0.85 11.30
C PRO A 15 9.90 -0.72 11.82
N ARG A 16 9.14 0.29 11.39
CA ARG A 16 7.72 0.44 11.72
C ARG A 16 6.81 -0.40 10.83
N GLY A 17 7.33 -0.94 9.74
CA GLY A 17 6.58 -1.64 8.71
C GLY A 17 6.68 -3.15 8.78
N TRP A 18 6.64 -3.77 7.60
CA TRP A 18 6.64 -5.22 7.44
C TRP A 18 7.86 -5.96 8.02
N PRO A 19 9.03 -5.34 8.22
CA PRO A 19 10.10 -6.04 8.95
C PRO A 19 9.69 -6.54 10.33
N ARG A 20 8.69 -5.93 10.97
CA ARG A 20 8.13 -6.43 12.24
C ARG A 20 7.49 -7.81 12.10
N ALA A 21 7.03 -8.16 10.90
CA ALA A 21 6.49 -9.50 10.60
C ALA A 21 7.57 -10.50 10.18
N GLY A 22 8.83 -10.09 10.21
CA GLY A 22 9.95 -10.93 9.80
C GLY A 22 10.33 -10.83 8.34
N ALA A 23 9.77 -9.88 7.61
CA ALA A 23 10.11 -9.67 6.20
C ALA A 23 11.39 -8.86 6.04
N THR A 24 12.20 -9.22 5.05
CA THR A 24 13.36 -8.45 4.61
C THR A 24 13.23 -8.22 3.11
N PHE A 25 13.41 -6.98 2.69
CA PHE A 25 13.24 -6.61 1.29
C PHE A 25 14.57 -6.26 0.66
N VAL A 26 14.87 -6.89 -0.47
CA VAL A 26 16.12 -6.71 -1.20
C VAL A 26 15.77 -6.34 -2.64
N LYS A 27 16.46 -5.34 -3.20
CA LYS A 27 16.30 -5.00 -4.62
C LYS A 27 16.90 -6.11 -5.46
N GLY A 28 16.16 -6.51 -6.49
CA GLY A 28 16.60 -7.50 -7.44
C GLY A 28 16.19 -7.12 -8.85
N ASP A 29 16.53 -7.98 -9.79
CA ASP A 29 16.23 -7.78 -11.21
C ASP A 29 15.34 -8.90 -11.73
N GLY A 30 14.31 -8.52 -12.49
CA GLY A 30 13.55 -9.43 -13.33
C GLY A 30 12.90 -10.60 -12.61
N ASP A 31 13.03 -11.76 -13.22
CA ASP A 31 12.31 -12.98 -12.80
C ASP A 31 12.76 -13.55 -11.46
N ALA A 32 13.91 -13.10 -10.96
CA ALA A 32 14.41 -13.55 -9.67
C ALA A 32 13.65 -12.92 -8.49
N CYS A 33 12.83 -11.90 -8.75
CA CYS A 33 12.09 -11.20 -7.70
C CYS A 33 10.80 -11.93 -7.33
N ASN A 34 10.45 -11.87 -6.04
CA ASN A 34 9.17 -12.42 -5.57
C ASN A 34 7.98 -11.56 -6.03
N PHE A 35 8.20 -10.26 -6.21
CA PHE A 35 7.20 -9.34 -6.75
C PHE A 35 7.90 -8.14 -7.36
N THR A 36 7.16 -7.40 -8.20
CA THR A 36 7.64 -6.18 -8.84
C THR A 36 6.73 -5.01 -8.46
N VAL A 37 7.31 -3.87 -8.15
CA VAL A 37 6.55 -2.65 -7.87
C VAL A 37 6.61 -1.76 -9.11
N VAL A 38 5.44 -1.41 -9.64
CA VAL A 38 5.28 -0.64 -10.88
C VAL A 38 4.57 0.67 -10.57
N LEU A 39 5.06 1.77 -11.15
CA LEU A 39 4.37 3.06 -11.12
C LEU A 39 3.73 3.26 -12.48
N SER A 40 2.39 3.36 -12.53
CA SER A 40 1.64 3.42 -13.78
C SER A 40 0.73 4.65 -13.84
N GLU A 41 0.66 5.27 -15.02
CA GLU A 41 -0.37 6.27 -15.27
C GLU A 41 -1.76 5.63 -15.11
N ALA A 42 -2.70 6.42 -14.58
CA ALA A 42 -4.05 5.93 -14.25
C ALA A 42 -4.74 5.27 -15.44
N LYS A 43 -4.60 5.84 -16.64
CA LYS A 43 -5.26 5.33 -17.86
C LYS A 43 -4.82 3.91 -18.24
N TYR A 44 -3.65 3.46 -17.80
CA TYR A 44 -3.15 2.13 -18.10
C TYR A 44 -3.50 1.08 -17.04
N MET A 45 -4.07 1.50 -15.92
CA MET A 45 -4.40 0.55 -14.84
C MET A 45 -5.27 -0.61 -15.32
N PRO A 46 -6.36 -0.38 -16.09
CA PRO A 46 -7.19 -1.49 -16.56
C PRO A 46 -6.49 -2.46 -17.51
N THR A 47 -5.34 -2.07 -18.10
CA THR A 47 -4.59 -2.97 -19.00
C THR A 47 -3.88 -4.09 -18.23
N PHE A 48 -3.61 -3.91 -16.93
CA PHE A 48 -3.00 -4.96 -16.09
C PHE A 48 -4.03 -6.02 -15.72
N ASP A 49 -5.26 -5.60 -15.44
CA ASP A 49 -6.37 -6.48 -15.15
C ASP A 49 -7.68 -5.67 -15.19
N SER A 50 -8.78 -6.30 -15.59
CA SER A 50 -10.08 -5.62 -15.66
C SER A 50 -10.58 -5.13 -14.29
N GLY A 51 -10.07 -5.74 -13.20
CA GLY A 51 -10.40 -5.30 -11.85
C GLY A 51 -9.59 -4.12 -11.35
N CYS A 52 -8.57 -3.68 -12.09
CA CYS A 52 -7.78 -2.50 -11.73
C CYS A 52 -8.46 -1.23 -12.23
N SER A 53 -8.86 -0.38 -11.29
CA SER A 53 -9.53 0.88 -11.57
C SER A 53 -8.53 1.97 -11.95
N THR A 54 -8.99 2.96 -12.73
CA THR A 54 -8.20 4.17 -12.99
C THR A 54 -8.07 5.06 -11.76
N GLU A 55 -8.79 4.77 -10.68
CA GLU A 55 -8.85 5.59 -9.48
C GLU A 55 -7.92 5.11 -8.37
N TYR A 56 -7.61 3.82 -8.31
CA TYR A 56 -6.85 3.22 -7.21
C TYR A 56 -5.62 2.47 -7.71
N SER A 57 -4.73 2.15 -6.77
CA SER A 57 -3.64 1.20 -7.01
C SER A 57 -4.18 -0.22 -6.90
N CYS A 58 -3.45 -1.20 -7.41
CA CYS A 58 -3.89 -2.59 -7.36
C CYS A 58 -2.70 -3.56 -7.34
N ARG A 59 -3.01 -4.83 -7.10
CA ARG A 59 -2.03 -5.90 -7.19
C ARG A 59 -2.59 -6.98 -8.13
N VAL A 60 -1.78 -7.40 -9.10
CA VAL A 60 -2.14 -8.45 -10.07
C VAL A 60 -0.97 -9.44 -10.12
N ASP A 61 -1.22 -10.67 -9.67
CA ASP A 61 -0.19 -11.71 -9.58
C ASP A 61 1.04 -11.19 -8.81
N GLY A 62 2.21 -11.21 -9.43
CA GLY A 62 3.45 -10.71 -8.85
C GLY A 62 3.69 -9.22 -9.04
N ASN A 63 2.72 -8.46 -9.56
CA ASN A 63 2.87 -7.04 -9.81
C ASN A 63 2.09 -6.22 -8.79
N VAL A 64 2.80 -5.35 -8.08
CA VAL A 64 2.24 -4.33 -7.21
C VAL A 64 2.23 -3.03 -8.00
N ILE A 65 1.05 -2.53 -8.36
CA ILE A 65 0.91 -1.44 -9.33
C ILE A 65 0.39 -0.20 -8.61
N ILE A 66 1.25 0.81 -8.52
CA ILE A 66 0.92 2.08 -7.86
C ILE A 66 0.40 3.06 -8.91
N ASN A 67 -0.76 3.62 -8.66
CA ASN A 67 -1.42 4.60 -9.52
C ASN A 67 -0.72 5.95 -9.40
N LEU A 68 -0.24 6.49 -10.53
CA LEU A 68 0.53 7.74 -10.54
C LEU A 68 -0.28 8.94 -10.04
N ASP A 69 -1.58 9.00 -10.33
CA ASP A 69 -2.42 10.10 -9.82
C ASP A 69 -2.52 10.06 -8.31
N ARG A 70 -2.64 8.84 -7.74
CA ARG A 70 -2.64 8.67 -6.29
C ARG A 70 -1.28 8.99 -5.69
N TRP A 71 -0.23 8.60 -6.36
CA TRP A 71 1.14 8.90 -5.92
C TRP A 71 1.38 10.42 -5.84
N ASN A 72 0.92 11.14 -6.85
CA ASN A 72 1.12 12.59 -6.93
C ASN A 72 0.18 13.41 -6.05
N ASN A 73 -1.04 12.93 -5.83
CA ASN A 73 -2.10 13.76 -5.24
C ASN A 73 -2.73 13.18 -3.97
N GLY A 74 -2.43 11.92 -3.63
CA GLY A 74 -3.16 11.24 -2.57
C GLY A 74 -4.62 10.98 -2.98
N ILE A 75 -5.53 10.98 -2.02
CA ILE A 75 -6.95 10.85 -2.28
C ILE A 75 -7.73 11.66 -1.25
N GLY A 76 -8.91 12.16 -1.66
CA GLY A 76 -9.70 13.08 -0.83
C GLY A 76 -10.04 12.55 0.56
N ASN A 77 -10.42 11.29 0.66
CA ASN A 77 -10.79 10.67 1.93
C ASN A 77 -9.64 10.70 2.94
N TRP A 78 -8.44 10.36 2.50
CA TRP A 78 -7.22 10.39 3.32
C TRP A 78 -6.85 11.81 3.75
N MET A 79 -6.85 12.73 2.78
CA MET A 79 -6.45 14.12 3.03
C MET A 79 -7.43 14.81 3.98
N LYS A 80 -8.73 14.57 3.84
CA LYS A 80 -9.76 15.14 4.73
C LYS A 80 -9.63 14.62 6.16
N ALA A 81 -9.14 13.43 6.33
CA ALA A 81 -8.95 12.82 7.66
C ALA A 81 -7.67 13.28 8.34
N GLY A 82 -6.94 14.24 7.76
CA GLY A 82 -5.73 14.80 8.34
C GLY A 82 -4.44 14.12 7.91
N GLY A 83 -4.51 13.18 6.96
CA GLY A 83 -3.32 12.56 6.38
C GLY A 83 -2.63 13.52 5.41
N ASP A 84 -1.34 13.33 5.21
CA ASP A 84 -0.60 14.07 4.20
C ASP A 84 -0.15 13.15 3.06
N LEU A 85 0.42 13.72 2.01
CA LEU A 85 0.81 12.97 0.82
C LEU A 85 1.95 11.97 1.12
N ALA A 86 2.92 12.36 1.92
CA ALA A 86 4.04 11.46 2.26
C ALA A 86 3.54 10.22 3.00
N ARG A 87 2.63 10.41 3.95
CA ARG A 87 1.99 9.30 4.67
C ARG A 87 1.12 8.45 3.76
N TYR A 88 0.41 9.08 2.81
CA TYR A 88 -0.40 8.35 1.84
C TYR A 88 0.46 7.42 0.99
N ARG A 89 1.58 7.92 0.48
CA ARG A 89 2.53 7.13 -0.32
C ARG A 89 3.05 5.92 0.46
N THR A 90 3.39 6.13 1.72
CA THR A 90 3.83 5.06 2.62
C THR A 90 2.73 4.01 2.80
N MET A 91 1.51 4.46 3.04
CA MET A 91 0.36 3.56 3.22
C MET A 91 0.11 2.72 1.98
N VAL A 92 0.09 3.34 0.80
CA VAL A 92 -0.19 2.62 -0.46
C VAL A 92 0.88 1.57 -0.73
N ILE A 93 2.16 1.91 -0.56
CA ILE A 93 3.26 0.95 -0.73
C ILE A 93 3.06 -0.23 0.20
N ASN A 94 2.87 0.02 1.48
CA ASN A 94 2.72 -1.05 2.48
C ASN A 94 1.46 -1.88 2.27
N HIS A 95 0.36 -1.25 1.91
CA HIS A 95 -0.91 -1.94 1.66
C HIS A 95 -0.80 -2.90 0.47
N GLU A 96 -0.32 -2.38 -0.68
CA GLU A 96 -0.23 -3.20 -1.89
C GLU A 96 0.81 -4.32 -1.75
N VAL A 97 1.94 -4.05 -1.08
CA VAL A 97 2.92 -5.10 -0.77
C VAL A 97 2.35 -6.09 0.25
N GLY A 98 1.47 -5.63 1.14
CA GLY A 98 0.74 -6.53 2.05
C GLY A 98 0.01 -7.64 1.30
N HIS A 99 -0.57 -7.33 0.14
CA HIS A 99 -1.18 -8.37 -0.71
C HIS A 99 -0.15 -9.38 -1.19
N ALA A 100 1.05 -8.93 -1.54
CA ALA A 100 2.13 -9.83 -1.96
C ALA A 100 2.59 -10.74 -0.80
N LEU A 101 2.39 -10.31 0.44
CA LEU A 101 2.71 -11.09 1.64
C LEU A 101 1.56 -11.99 2.10
N GLY A 102 0.43 -11.97 1.39
CA GLY A 102 -0.71 -12.85 1.67
C GLY A 102 -1.91 -12.19 2.31
N HIS A 103 -1.87 -10.88 2.56
CA HIS A 103 -2.99 -10.16 3.18
C HIS A 103 -4.08 -9.83 2.17
N ASN A 104 -5.33 -9.79 2.64
CA ASN A 104 -6.50 -9.42 1.85
C ASN A 104 -7.00 -8.04 2.24
N ASP A 105 -7.71 -7.38 1.31
CA ASP A 105 -8.39 -6.13 1.62
C ASP A 105 -9.40 -6.35 2.75
N ASN A 106 -9.41 -5.41 3.69
CA ASN A 106 -10.39 -5.39 4.78
C ASN A 106 -10.44 -6.68 5.62
N GLU A 107 -9.33 -7.43 5.70
CA GLU A 107 -9.28 -8.62 6.58
C GLU A 107 -9.47 -8.24 8.05
N ASN A 108 -9.05 -7.03 8.40
CA ASN A 108 -9.40 -6.37 9.65
C ASN A 108 -9.90 -4.97 9.29
N THR A 109 -10.86 -4.45 10.02
CA THR A 109 -11.41 -3.12 9.79
C THR A 109 -11.43 -2.31 11.09
N CYS A 110 -11.75 -1.03 10.97
CA CYS A 110 -11.72 -0.08 12.09
C CYS A 110 -12.38 -0.65 13.35
N ALA A 111 -11.64 -0.67 14.46
CA ALA A 111 -12.13 -1.19 15.74
C ALA A 111 -13.00 -0.17 16.50
N GLY A 112 -12.93 1.10 16.12
CA GLY A 112 -13.71 2.16 16.76
C GLY A 112 -13.10 3.53 16.49
N ALA A 113 -13.90 4.57 16.74
CA ALA A 113 -13.47 5.96 16.55
C ALA A 113 -12.17 6.24 17.31
N GLU A 114 -11.32 7.05 16.74
CA GLU A 114 -10.03 7.48 17.28
C GLU A 114 -8.96 6.38 17.34
N GLN A 115 -9.30 5.14 16.96
CA GLN A 115 -8.31 4.07 16.80
C GLN A 115 -7.59 4.23 15.46
N SER A 116 -6.36 3.70 15.33
CA SER A 116 -5.67 3.63 14.05
C SER A 116 -6.35 2.62 13.14
N ALA A 117 -6.58 2.98 11.88
CA ALA A 117 -7.10 2.03 10.89
C ALA A 117 -6.10 0.89 10.67
N PRO A 118 -6.56 -0.35 10.48
CA PRO A 118 -5.68 -1.41 10.00
C PRO A 118 -5.07 -1.02 8.66
N LEU A 119 -3.82 -1.38 8.45
CA LEU A 119 -3.15 -1.09 7.18
C LEU A 119 -3.90 -1.69 5.99
N MET A 120 -4.40 -2.92 6.13
CA MET A 120 -5.06 -3.62 5.04
C MET A 120 -6.53 -3.24 4.85
N GLN A 121 -7.07 -2.36 5.68
CA GLN A 121 -8.34 -1.72 5.37
C GLN A 121 -8.16 -0.81 4.15
N GLU A 122 -9.15 -0.76 3.29
CA GLU A 122 -9.11 0.10 2.10
C GLU A 122 -9.30 1.56 2.51
N GLN A 123 -8.27 2.15 3.11
CA GLN A 123 -8.30 3.50 3.67
C GLN A 123 -8.47 4.59 2.61
N SER A 124 -8.21 4.29 1.35
CA SER A 124 -8.52 5.21 0.24
C SER A 124 -10.03 5.35 0.03
N MET A 125 -10.81 4.36 0.41
CA MET A 125 -12.26 4.32 0.22
C MET A 125 -13.04 4.67 1.48
N HIS A 126 -12.61 4.14 2.64
CA HIS A 126 -13.33 4.35 3.89
C HIS A 126 -12.38 4.23 5.10
N LEU A 127 -12.65 5.01 6.13
CA LEU A 127 -11.90 4.97 7.40
C LEU A 127 -12.80 4.55 8.57
N ASP A 128 -14.12 4.66 8.42
CA ASP A 128 -15.12 4.22 9.41
C ASP A 128 -14.89 4.83 10.79
N GLY A 129 -14.39 6.07 10.83
CA GLY A 129 -14.12 6.79 12.07
C GLY A 129 -12.71 6.62 12.61
N CYS A 130 -11.92 5.74 12.02
CA CYS A 130 -10.52 5.56 12.43
C CYS A 130 -9.61 6.66 11.91
N LYS A 131 -8.46 6.81 12.56
CA LYS A 131 -7.38 7.68 12.10
C LYS A 131 -6.65 6.99 10.95
N VAL A 132 -6.12 7.78 10.02
CA VAL A 132 -5.25 7.28 8.94
C VAL A 132 -4.04 6.57 9.54
N ASN A 133 -3.60 5.49 8.90
CA ASN A 133 -2.47 4.71 9.37
C ASN A 133 -1.71 4.08 8.21
N GLU A 134 -0.41 4.33 8.16
CA GLU A 134 0.45 3.85 7.08
C GLU A 134 1.29 2.61 7.42
N TRP A 135 1.15 2.10 8.66
CA TRP A 135 1.94 0.96 9.13
C TRP A 135 1.02 -0.19 9.58
N PRO A 136 1.48 -1.45 9.48
CA PRO A 136 0.67 -2.57 9.95
C PRO A 136 0.46 -2.52 11.47
N LEU A 137 -0.75 -2.84 11.90
CA LEU A 137 -1.06 -3.04 13.31
C LEU A 137 -0.50 -4.40 13.77
N ASP A 138 -0.38 -4.59 15.09
CA ASP A 138 0.15 -5.83 15.63
C ASP A 138 -0.59 -7.07 15.13
N ILE A 139 -1.92 -6.99 15.00
CA ILE A 139 -2.74 -8.11 14.51
C ILE A 139 -2.49 -8.43 13.03
N GLU A 140 -1.80 -7.55 12.31
CA GLU A 140 -1.49 -7.72 10.90
C GLU A 140 -0.06 -8.26 10.68
N LEU A 141 0.69 -8.55 11.75
CA LEU A 141 2.09 -8.94 11.65
C LEU A 141 2.29 -10.43 11.34
N TRP A 142 1.73 -10.88 10.25
CA TRP A 142 1.95 -12.23 9.74
C TRP A 142 2.21 -12.15 8.24
N LYS A 143 2.80 -13.20 7.70
CA LYS A 143 3.02 -13.33 6.25
C LYS A 143 2.97 -14.80 5.85
N ASN A 144 2.58 -15.02 4.62
CA ASN A 144 2.60 -16.36 4.01
C ASN A 144 3.94 -16.66 3.34
#